data_0fb7fdc7f864ef1b4f506440ece86b86
#
_entry.id   0fb7fdc7f864ef1b4f506440ece86b86
#
_cell.length_a   1.000
_cell.length_b   1.000
_cell.length_c   1.000
_cell.angle_alpha   90.00
_cell.angle_beta   90.00
_cell.angle_gamma   90.00
#
_symmetry.space_group_name_H-M   'P 1'
#
loop_
_entity.id
_entity.type
_entity.pdbx_description
1 polymer ?
#
loop_
_entity_poly.entity_id
_entity_poly.type
_entity_poly.pdbx_seq_one_letter_code
_entity_poly.pdbx_strand_id
1 'polypeptide(L)'
;MICKRIGAKVAFYRTLKGLTQEALSTKCHIGKSTLGRIERGEYTQGLSVITLIDIAEGLGIDISAFFVFTKQEKKAWKQMLLEMEDS
;
A
#
# COMPACT_ATOMS: atom_id res chain seq x y z
N MET A 1 5.35 1.63 -9.23
CA MET A 1 4.65 2.92 -9.16
C MET A 1 3.38 2.85 -8.35
N ILE A 2 2.40 2.09 -8.78
CA ILE A 2 1.18 1.93 -7.96
C ILE A 2 1.49 1.22 -6.64
N CYS A 3 2.42 0.27 -6.64
CA CYS A 3 2.83 -0.43 -5.44
C CYS A 3 3.45 0.50 -4.40
N LYS A 4 4.21 1.52 -4.83
CA LYS A 4 4.75 2.52 -3.91
C LYS A 4 3.66 3.34 -3.27
N ARG A 5 2.64 3.71 -4.03
CA ARG A 5 1.53 4.52 -3.50
C ARG A 5 0.66 3.71 -2.55
N ILE A 6 0.38 2.46 -2.89
CA ILE A 6 -0.35 1.56 -2.01
C ILE A 6 0.46 1.31 -0.74
N GLY A 7 1.75 1.04 -0.88
CA GLY A 7 2.63 0.84 0.27
C GLY A 7 2.67 2.04 1.20
N ALA A 8 2.75 3.24 0.63
CA ALA A 8 2.71 4.47 1.42
C ALA A 8 1.38 4.62 2.17
N LYS A 9 0.27 4.24 1.56
CA LYS A 9 -1.04 4.26 2.22
C LYS A 9 -1.10 3.25 3.36
N VAL A 10 -0.54 2.07 3.17
CA VAL A 10 -0.45 1.07 4.25
C VAL A 10 0.32 1.66 5.44
N ALA A 11 1.49 2.24 5.18
CA ALA A 11 2.31 2.85 6.24
C ALA A 11 1.57 4.01 6.91
N PHE A 12 0.87 4.82 6.12
CA PHE A 12 0.10 5.95 6.63
C PHE A 12 -0.99 5.50 7.61
N TYR A 13 -1.82 4.54 7.19
CA TYR A 13 -2.91 4.06 8.05
C TYR A 13 -2.37 3.29 9.24
N ARG A 14 -1.29 2.54 9.07
CA ARG A 14 -0.64 1.86 10.19
C ARG A 14 -0.19 2.86 11.25
N THR A 15 0.49 3.90 10.82
CA THR A 15 0.98 4.95 11.73
C THR A 15 -0.18 5.69 12.39
N LEU A 16 -1.22 6.00 11.60
CA LEU A 16 -2.42 6.67 12.10
C LEU A 16 -3.10 5.86 13.20
N LYS A 17 -3.11 4.54 13.07
CA LYS A 17 -3.69 3.64 14.07
C LYS A 17 -2.75 3.36 15.24
N GLY A 18 -1.53 3.91 15.22
CA GLY A 18 -0.57 3.73 16.29
C GLY A 18 0.07 2.35 16.34
N LEU A 19 0.10 1.64 15.20
CA LEU A 19 0.64 0.29 15.15
C LEU A 19 2.08 0.28 14.63
N THR A 20 2.93 -0.57 15.24
CA THR A 20 4.25 -0.85 14.67
C THR A 20 4.10 -1.82 13.49
N GLN A 21 5.15 -1.94 12.67
CA GLN A 21 5.16 -2.95 11.61
C GLN A 21 4.99 -4.35 12.19
N GLU A 22 5.64 -4.63 13.32
CA GLU A 22 5.53 -5.92 13.99
C GLU A 22 4.09 -6.19 14.44
N ALA A 23 3.46 -5.22 15.07
CA ALA A 23 2.07 -5.37 15.55
C ALA A 23 1.11 -5.62 14.39
N LEU A 24 1.23 -4.87 13.29
CA LEU A 24 0.37 -5.06 12.13
C LEU A 24 0.66 -6.40 11.45
N SER A 25 1.92 -6.76 11.29
CA SER A 25 2.28 -8.03 10.65
C SER A 25 1.70 -9.22 11.39
N THR A 26 1.69 -9.16 12.72
CA THR A 26 1.07 -10.20 13.55
C THR A 26 -0.43 -10.26 13.31
N LYS A 27 -1.10 -9.12 13.27
CA LYS A 27 -2.55 -9.06 13.01
C LYS A 27 -2.93 -9.60 11.65
N CYS A 28 -2.10 -9.37 10.65
CA CYS A 28 -2.37 -9.76 9.27
C CYS A 28 -1.84 -11.15 8.92
N HIS A 29 -1.15 -11.80 9.85
CA HIS A 29 -0.54 -13.11 9.63
C HIS A 29 0.47 -13.09 8.47
N ILE A 30 1.23 -12.00 8.35
CA ILE A 30 2.31 -11.89 7.36
C ILE A 30 3.61 -11.59 8.12
N GLY A 31 4.75 -11.84 7.47
CA GLY A 31 6.04 -11.55 8.08
C GLY A 31 6.31 -10.07 8.17
N LYS A 32 7.02 -9.64 9.21
CA LYS A 32 7.40 -8.24 9.39
C LYS A 32 8.23 -7.74 8.20
N SER A 33 9.16 -8.54 7.70
CA SER A 33 9.97 -8.16 6.54
C SER A 33 9.12 -8.03 5.28
N THR A 34 8.11 -8.89 5.12
CA THR A 34 7.16 -8.80 4.01
C THR A 34 6.38 -7.49 4.08
N LEU A 35 5.85 -7.14 5.25
CA LEU A 35 5.13 -5.89 5.44
C LEU A 35 6.03 -4.70 5.14
N GLY A 36 7.28 -4.71 5.62
CA GLY A 36 8.23 -3.65 5.35
C GLY A 36 8.48 -3.46 3.86
N ARG A 37 8.60 -4.55 3.11
CA ARG A 37 8.77 -4.49 1.65
C ARG A 37 7.54 -3.92 0.97
N ILE A 38 6.34 -4.29 1.44
CA ILE A 38 5.09 -3.74 0.92
C ILE A 38 5.05 -2.23 1.13
N GLU A 39 5.37 -1.77 2.34
CA GLU A 39 5.34 -0.35 2.68
C GLU A 39 6.35 0.47 1.86
N ARG A 40 7.49 -0.13 1.52
CA ARG A 40 8.50 0.53 0.69
C ARG A 40 8.21 0.43 -0.80
N GLY A 41 7.17 -0.31 -1.18
CA GLY A 41 6.82 -0.47 -2.59
C GLY A 41 7.78 -1.36 -3.35
N GLU A 42 8.45 -2.28 -2.68
CA GLU A 42 9.45 -3.16 -3.27
C GLU A 42 8.89 -4.44 -3.90
N TYR A 43 7.57 -4.60 -3.87
CA TYR A 43 6.92 -5.73 -4.52
C TYR A 43 6.86 -5.49 -6.02
N THR A 44 7.66 -6.23 -6.78
CA THR A 44 7.78 -6.04 -8.23
C THR A 44 6.80 -6.89 -9.04
N GLN A 45 6.22 -7.91 -8.42
CA GLN A 45 5.33 -8.85 -9.12
C GLN A 45 3.86 -8.69 -8.75
N GLY A 46 3.50 -7.51 -8.31
CA GLY A 46 2.11 -7.26 -7.97
C GLY A 46 1.76 -7.74 -6.57
N LEU A 47 1.17 -6.85 -5.83
CA LEU A 47 0.69 -7.13 -4.49
C LEU A 47 -0.65 -7.87 -4.61
N SER A 48 -0.75 -9.03 -3.98
CA SER A 48 -1.98 -9.82 -4.01
C SER A 48 -3.14 -9.05 -3.38
N VAL A 49 -4.31 -9.10 -4.01
CA VAL A 49 -5.53 -8.50 -3.46
C VAL A 49 -5.87 -9.14 -2.11
N ILE A 50 -5.64 -10.45 -1.98
CA ILE A 50 -5.89 -11.15 -0.71
C ILE A 50 -5.01 -10.57 0.39
N THR A 51 -3.73 -10.32 0.11
CA THR A 51 -2.82 -9.71 1.08
C THR A 51 -3.31 -8.32 1.49
N LEU A 52 -3.77 -7.53 0.52
CA LEU A 52 -4.31 -6.19 0.81
C LEU A 52 -5.57 -6.26 1.67
N ILE A 53 -6.44 -7.24 1.41
CA ILE A 53 -7.63 -7.45 2.24
C ILE A 53 -7.22 -7.78 3.67
N ASP A 54 -6.25 -8.66 3.85
CA ASP A 54 -5.75 -9.03 5.18
C ASP A 54 -5.19 -7.82 5.91
N ILE A 55 -4.43 -6.99 5.21
CA ILE A 55 -3.86 -5.78 5.81
C ILE A 55 -4.97 -4.80 6.19
N ALA A 56 -5.95 -4.59 5.30
CA ALA A 56 -7.08 -3.71 5.58
C ALA A 56 -7.86 -4.18 6.80
N GLU A 57 -8.11 -5.47 6.91
CA GLU A 57 -8.78 -6.04 8.07
C GLU A 57 -7.97 -5.83 9.34
N GLY A 58 -6.66 -6.04 9.30
CA GLY A 58 -5.78 -5.79 10.43
C GLY A 58 -5.75 -4.34 10.86
N LEU A 59 -5.95 -3.42 9.92
CA LEU A 59 -6.03 -1.99 10.19
C LEU A 59 -7.43 -1.52 10.59
N GLY A 60 -8.45 -2.36 10.36
CA GLY A 60 -9.83 -1.98 10.62
C GLY A 60 -10.36 -0.95 9.65
N ILE A 61 -9.90 -0.98 8.40
CA ILE A 61 -10.34 -0.06 7.36
C ILE A 61 -10.86 -0.84 6.15
N ASP A 62 -11.62 -0.16 5.30
CA ASP A 62 -12.05 -0.73 4.03
C ASP A 62 -10.88 -0.78 3.05
N ILE A 63 -10.77 -1.85 2.28
CA ILE A 63 -9.68 -2.00 1.31
C ILE A 63 -9.66 -0.84 0.31
N SER A 64 -10.82 -0.25 0.00
CA SER A 64 -10.90 0.87 -0.92
C SER A 64 -10.05 2.06 -0.49
N ALA A 65 -9.76 2.18 0.82
CA ALA A 65 -8.92 3.26 1.33
C ALA A 65 -7.53 3.27 0.71
N PHE A 66 -7.02 2.11 0.29
CA PHE A 66 -5.71 2.02 -0.36
C PHE A 66 -5.73 2.55 -1.79
N PHE A 67 -6.91 2.71 -2.38
CA PHE A 67 -7.07 3.12 -3.77
C PHE A 67 -7.69 4.51 -3.92
N VAL A 68 -7.88 5.23 -2.82
CA VAL A 68 -8.38 6.61 -2.85
C VAL A 68 -7.17 7.54 -2.91
N PHE A 69 -7.05 8.25 -4.03
CA PHE A 69 -5.95 9.18 -4.25
C PHE A 69 -6.49 10.60 -4.38
N THR A 70 -5.72 11.58 -3.93
CA THR A 70 -6.07 12.98 -4.11
C THR A 70 -6.05 13.33 -5.60
N LYS A 71 -6.64 14.48 -5.97
CA LYS A 71 -6.58 14.96 -7.35
C LYS A 71 -5.13 15.11 -7.81
N GLN A 72 -4.26 15.59 -6.94
CA GLN A 72 -2.85 15.76 -7.25
C GLN A 72 -2.16 14.41 -7.49
N GLU A 73 -2.47 13.43 -6.65
CA GLU A 73 -1.93 12.08 -6.82
C GLU A 73 -2.39 11.45 -8.14
N LYS A 74 -3.66 11.59 -8.47
CA LYS A 74 -4.22 11.08 -9.72
C LYS A 74 -3.58 11.74 -10.92
N LYS A 75 -3.38 13.05 -10.87
CA LYS A 75 -2.76 13.80 -11.95
C LYS A 75 -1.30 13.37 -12.15
N ALA A 76 -0.56 13.25 -11.06
CA ALA A 76 0.83 12.80 -11.13
C ALA A 76 0.93 11.40 -11.72
N TRP A 77 0.02 10.52 -11.32
CA TRP A 77 -0.01 9.14 -11.81
C TRP A 77 -0.33 9.09 -13.31
N LYS A 78 -1.33 9.85 -13.75
CA LYS A 78 -1.65 9.94 -15.19
C LYS A 78 -0.45 10.44 -15.98
N GLN A 79 0.26 11.44 -15.46
CA GLN A 79 1.45 11.97 -16.10
C GLN A 79 2.54 10.90 -16.25
N MET A 80 2.76 10.12 -15.21
CA MET A 80 3.73 9.03 -15.23
C MET A 80 3.35 7.96 -16.25
N LEU A 81 2.07 7.62 -16.36
CA LEU A 81 1.60 6.64 -17.35
C LEU A 81 1.82 7.15 -18.78
N LEU A 82 1.54 8.44 -19.01
CA LEU A 82 1.77 9.05 -20.33
C LEU A 82 3.25 9.03 -20.71
N GLU A 83 4.13 9.32 -19.75
CA GLU A 83 5.58 9.26 -19.97
C GLU A 83 6.05 7.85 -20.30
N MET A 84 5.45 6.84 -19.66
CA MET A 84 5.77 5.45 -19.95
C MET A 84 5.32 5.03 -21.34
N GLU A 85 4.20 5.55 -21.84
CA GLU A 85 3.71 5.24 -23.18
C GLU A 85 4.62 5.85 -24.25
N ASP A 86 5.25 6.99 -23.96
CA ASP A 86 6.14 7.67 -24.88
C ASP A 86 7.55 7.09 -24.91
N SER A 87 7.84 6.19 -24.01
CA SER A 87 9.14 5.52 -23.97
C SER A 87 9.03 4.11 -24.54
#